data_d81aad9ba25bcf562cdec0d980edc0e0
#
_entry.id   d81aad9ba25bcf562cdec0d980edc0e0
#
_cell.length_a   1.000
_cell.length_b   1.000
_cell.length_c   1.000
_cell.angle_alpha   90.00
_cell.angle_beta   90.00
_cell.angle_gamma   90.00
#
_symmetry.space_group_name_H-M   'P 1'
#
loop_
_entity.id
_entity.type
_entity.pdbx_description
1 polymer ?
#
loop_
_entity_poly.entity_id
_entity_poly.type
_entity_poly.pdbx_seq_one_letter_code
_entity_poly.pdbx_strand_id
1 'polypeptide(L)'
;MNGNKITLAPFDRARLESGRRAAQDLRRMLGEHAASVEHIGGTALRFVPSSPTLDFAVACPTPADLPAASELLIGSGFIPASSVSFPGGFDLSTDDTLLFLPSPDGGAPLRSVRLTLAGSRAFDDAVAIKNYLYGRPDVSREFAGIKADLAAKYPDDRAAYERGKDEWIKNALPVARHWSRLGKTVTLIVDRPMGSVHPDRPDLVYPINCGYPRDLVIPGESRLGVYILGVQNPVLNFTGRVIAVIFRENGEGVRWVVAPEGREYDQARILSEVWFRERDFKSTMEHLFHRSVGMVVYRNTASGYRFLLLRESRSQGWSIPKGHMEFGETELVTAIREVREETGLDCRPVPGFRREVSYPIPPIYKKTLVAFLAPTDRNPVVQPEEISGYRWVSLHEANRMLGGRRFVELINAAARFLENKQS
;
A
#
# COMPACT_ATOMS: atom_id res chain seq x y z
N MET A 1 25.07 -32.59 -6.55
CA MET A 1 25.98 -31.42 -6.71
C MET A 1 25.34 -30.39 -7.63
N ASN A 2 24.53 -29.51 -7.16
CA ASN A 2 24.03 -28.31 -7.89
C ASN A 2 23.38 -27.30 -6.92
N GLY A 3 23.89 -27.19 -5.68
CA GLY A 3 23.28 -26.41 -4.62
C GLY A 3 23.48 -24.89 -4.70
N ASN A 4 24.29 -24.36 -5.62
CA ASN A 4 24.66 -22.96 -5.64
C ASN A 4 23.97 -22.13 -6.73
N LYS A 5 23.35 -22.77 -7.72
CA LYS A 5 22.74 -22.03 -8.84
C LYS A 5 21.45 -21.33 -8.41
N ILE A 6 21.39 -20.02 -8.66
CA ILE A 6 20.22 -19.20 -8.36
C ILE A 6 19.16 -19.46 -9.42
N THR A 7 18.02 -20.00 -8.98
CA THR A 7 16.86 -20.23 -9.85
C THR A 7 15.68 -19.44 -9.34
N LEU A 8 15.20 -18.52 -10.17
CA LEU A 8 14.02 -17.70 -9.89
C LEU A 8 12.88 -18.12 -10.82
N ALA A 9 11.79 -18.60 -10.24
CA ALA A 9 10.56 -18.88 -10.97
C ALA A 9 9.64 -17.65 -10.92
N PRO A 10 8.87 -17.36 -11.99
CA PRO A 10 7.87 -16.31 -11.99
C PRO A 10 6.79 -16.56 -10.93
N PHE A 11 5.97 -15.54 -10.68
CA PHE A 11 4.84 -15.67 -9.75
C PHE A 11 3.92 -16.83 -10.16
N ASP A 12 3.59 -17.66 -9.18
CA ASP A 12 2.66 -18.77 -9.32
C ASP A 12 1.56 -18.69 -8.22
N ARG A 13 0.32 -18.56 -8.65
CA ARG A 13 -0.84 -18.49 -7.76
C ARG A 13 -1.00 -19.77 -6.92
N ALA A 14 -0.73 -20.93 -7.51
CA ALA A 14 -0.83 -22.22 -6.79
C ALA A 14 0.18 -22.27 -5.64
N ARG A 15 1.37 -21.72 -5.85
CA ARG A 15 2.42 -21.63 -4.81
C ARG A 15 2.02 -20.68 -3.70
N LEU A 16 1.43 -19.52 -4.01
CA LEU A 16 0.89 -18.60 -3.00
C LEU A 16 -0.20 -19.29 -2.15
N GLU A 17 -1.12 -20.02 -2.79
CA GLU A 17 -2.17 -20.77 -2.11
C GLU A 17 -1.61 -21.94 -1.27
N SER A 18 -0.57 -22.61 -1.76
CA SER A 18 0.16 -23.64 -0.99
C SER A 18 0.84 -23.04 0.24
N GLY A 19 1.44 -21.87 0.12
CA GLY A 19 2.03 -21.15 1.25
C GLY A 19 0.99 -20.77 2.31
N ARG A 20 -0.19 -20.33 1.89
CA ARG A 20 -1.29 -20.04 2.82
C ARG A 20 -1.78 -21.27 3.57
N ARG A 21 -1.94 -22.39 2.87
CA ARG A 21 -2.29 -23.67 3.51
C ARG A 21 -1.21 -24.13 4.48
N ALA A 22 0.05 -24.07 4.06
CA ALA A 22 1.16 -24.44 4.92
C ALA A 22 1.28 -23.56 6.18
N ALA A 23 0.98 -22.26 6.10
CA ALA A 23 0.90 -21.39 7.27
C ALA A 23 -0.22 -21.83 8.24
N GLN A 24 -1.38 -22.23 7.72
CA GLN A 24 -2.47 -22.76 8.55
C GLN A 24 -2.10 -24.10 9.21
N ASP A 25 -1.39 -24.97 8.47
CA ASP A 25 -0.91 -26.25 9.00
C ASP A 25 0.09 -26.04 10.13
N LEU A 26 1.08 -25.14 9.92
CA LEU A 26 2.04 -24.74 10.95
C LEU A 26 1.34 -24.17 12.18
N ARG A 27 0.34 -23.31 12.00
CA ARG A 27 -0.41 -22.73 13.11
C ARG A 27 -1.17 -23.80 13.91
N ARG A 28 -1.77 -24.78 13.23
CA ARG A 28 -2.46 -25.90 13.90
C ARG A 28 -1.46 -26.80 14.65
N MET A 29 -0.32 -27.06 14.04
CA MET A 29 0.73 -27.90 14.63
C MET A 29 1.34 -27.28 15.88
N LEU A 30 1.63 -25.99 15.83
CA LEU A 30 2.25 -25.26 16.93
C LEU A 30 1.27 -24.86 18.04
N GLY A 31 -0.04 -24.81 17.74
CA GLY A 31 -1.10 -24.54 18.70
C GLY A 31 -0.88 -23.24 19.48
N GLU A 32 -0.93 -23.33 20.80
CA GLU A 32 -0.75 -22.19 21.71
C GLU A 32 0.68 -21.63 21.73
N HIS A 33 1.67 -22.40 21.29
CA HIS A 33 3.07 -21.95 21.21
C HIS A 33 3.34 -20.99 20.05
N ALA A 34 2.34 -20.68 19.21
CA ALA A 34 2.43 -19.71 18.12
C ALA A 34 1.37 -18.60 18.25
N ALA A 35 1.76 -17.41 18.67
CA ALA A 35 0.91 -16.22 18.65
C ALA A 35 0.57 -15.80 17.22
N SER A 36 1.53 -15.94 16.28
CA SER A 36 1.33 -15.64 14.86
C SER A 36 2.18 -16.53 13.97
N VAL A 37 1.64 -16.86 12.78
CA VAL A 37 2.35 -17.55 11.70
C VAL A 37 2.09 -16.79 10.41
N GLU A 38 3.16 -16.29 9.78
CA GLU A 38 3.09 -15.48 8.57
C GLU A 38 3.88 -16.15 7.42
N HIS A 39 3.24 -16.30 6.25
CA HIS A 39 3.94 -16.63 5.02
C HIS A 39 4.68 -15.38 4.53
N ILE A 40 5.99 -15.44 4.44
CA ILE A 40 6.89 -14.34 4.06
C ILE A 40 7.70 -14.68 2.81
N GLY A 41 8.66 -13.84 2.46
CA GLY A 41 9.54 -14.07 1.32
C GLY A 41 8.87 -13.90 -0.04
N GLY A 42 9.60 -14.25 -1.11
CA GLY A 42 9.16 -14.01 -2.48
C GLY A 42 7.92 -14.80 -2.89
N THR A 43 7.70 -15.99 -2.33
CA THR A 43 6.54 -16.84 -2.62
C THR A 43 5.23 -16.31 -2.03
N ALA A 44 5.32 -15.39 -1.05
CA ALA A 44 4.16 -14.69 -0.48
C ALA A 44 3.73 -13.46 -1.31
N LEU A 45 4.53 -13.06 -2.31
CA LEU A 45 4.38 -11.82 -3.06
C LEU A 45 3.87 -12.05 -4.48
N ARG A 46 3.03 -11.13 -4.96
CA ARG A 46 2.71 -11.02 -6.39
C ARG A 46 3.82 -10.21 -7.07
N PHE A 47 4.05 -10.46 -8.34
CA PHE A 47 5.01 -9.75 -9.20
C PHE A 47 6.50 -9.97 -8.86
N VAL A 48 6.84 -10.72 -7.82
CA VAL A 48 8.23 -10.97 -7.43
C VAL A 48 8.60 -12.41 -7.77
N PRO A 49 9.58 -12.66 -8.66
CA PRO A 49 10.09 -14.00 -8.92
C PRO A 49 10.78 -14.54 -7.67
N SER A 50 10.65 -15.84 -7.42
CA SER A 50 11.11 -16.45 -6.18
C SER A 50 11.76 -17.82 -6.39
N SER A 51 12.64 -18.22 -5.46
CA SER A 51 13.02 -19.61 -5.29
C SER A 51 11.80 -20.47 -4.93
N PRO A 52 11.85 -21.78 -5.10
CA PRO A 52 10.72 -22.65 -4.78
C PRO A 52 10.40 -22.79 -3.29
N THR A 53 11.27 -22.28 -2.42
CA THR A 53 11.11 -22.41 -0.96
C THR A 53 9.95 -21.53 -0.44
N LEU A 54 9.13 -22.09 0.42
CA LEU A 54 8.12 -21.38 1.18
C LEU A 54 8.72 -20.91 2.51
N ASP A 55 8.77 -19.62 2.74
CA ASP A 55 9.37 -19.03 3.94
C ASP A 55 8.29 -18.58 4.93
N PHE A 56 8.46 -18.92 6.21
CA PHE A 56 7.53 -18.57 7.27
C PHE A 56 8.24 -17.86 8.41
N ALA A 57 7.56 -16.85 8.98
CA ALA A 57 7.89 -16.25 10.26
C ALA A 57 6.85 -16.69 11.28
N VAL A 58 7.32 -17.18 12.42
CA VAL A 58 6.50 -17.63 13.54
C VAL A 58 6.88 -16.83 14.78
N ALA A 59 5.89 -16.24 15.44
CA ALA A 59 6.07 -15.52 16.71
C ALA A 59 5.55 -16.37 17.86
N CYS A 60 6.40 -16.75 18.79
CA CYS A 60 6.02 -17.40 20.05
C CYS A 60 5.55 -16.36 21.08
N PRO A 61 4.49 -16.65 21.86
CA PRO A 61 3.97 -15.72 22.86
C PRO A 61 5.00 -15.34 23.93
N THR A 62 5.73 -16.31 24.44
CA THR A 62 6.72 -16.15 25.52
C THR A 62 8.01 -16.88 25.22
N PRO A 63 9.13 -16.56 25.92
CA PRO A 63 10.39 -17.31 25.79
C PRO A 63 10.26 -18.80 26.13
N ALA A 64 9.33 -19.18 27.01
CA ALA A 64 9.08 -20.57 27.39
C ALA A 64 8.47 -21.40 26.26
N ASP A 65 7.81 -20.74 25.27
CA ASP A 65 7.21 -21.41 24.12
C ASP A 65 8.23 -21.78 23.03
N LEU A 66 9.40 -21.14 23.01
CA LEU A 66 10.44 -21.40 21.99
C LEU A 66 10.94 -22.86 21.98
N PRO A 67 11.29 -23.48 23.13
CA PRO A 67 11.69 -24.88 23.17
C PRO A 67 10.57 -25.82 22.70
N ALA A 68 9.34 -25.64 23.19
CA ALA A 68 8.22 -26.50 22.83
C ALA A 68 7.88 -26.39 21.32
N ALA A 69 7.85 -25.18 20.77
CA ALA A 69 7.67 -24.98 19.34
C ALA A 69 8.81 -25.59 18.51
N SER A 70 10.04 -25.52 19.00
CA SER A 70 11.23 -26.16 18.35
C SER A 70 11.10 -27.67 18.30
N GLU A 71 10.71 -28.31 19.39
CA GLU A 71 10.48 -29.76 19.46
C GLU A 71 9.39 -30.21 18.50
N LEU A 72 8.28 -29.48 18.40
CA LEU A 72 7.21 -29.76 17.45
C LEU A 72 7.68 -29.65 16.00
N LEU A 73 8.50 -28.63 15.66
CA LEU A 73 9.08 -28.49 14.33
C LEU A 73 10.03 -29.65 14.02
N ILE A 74 10.93 -30.03 14.94
CA ILE A 74 11.86 -31.18 14.78
C ILE A 74 11.07 -32.48 14.60
N GLY A 75 10.06 -32.72 15.44
CA GLY A 75 9.19 -33.88 15.33
C GLY A 75 8.42 -33.96 14.02
N SER A 76 8.25 -32.83 13.34
CA SER A 76 7.61 -32.72 12.00
C SER A 76 8.59 -32.73 10.83
N GLY A 77 9.87 -33.09 11.08
CA GLY A 77 10.90 -33.26 10.06
C GLY A 77 11.63 -31.99 9.66
N PHE A 78 11.55 -30.92 10.45
CA PHE A 78 12.42 -29.76 10.25
C PHE A 78 13.76 -29.96 10.99
N ILE A 79 14.82 -29.40 10.42
CA ILE A 79 16.17 -29.47 11.00
C ILE A 79 16.59 -28.07 11.42
N PRO A 80 17.01 -27.85 12.69
CA PRO A 80 17.55 -26.58 13.11
C PRO A 80 18.85 -26.28 12.38
N ALA A 81 18.98 -25.06 11.84
CA ALA A 81 20.20 -24.61 11.21
C ALA A 81 21.26 -24.31 12.28
N SER A 82 22.44 -24.92 12.13
CA SER A 82 23.53 -24.84 13.13
C SER A 82 24.30 -23.51 13.14
N SER A 83 24.01 -22.60 12.20
CA SER A 83 24.53 -21.24 12.15
C SER A 83 23.55 -20.33 11.45
N VAL A 84 23.23 -19.21 12.05
CA VAL A 84 22.28 -18.23 11.52
C VAL A 84 22.96 -17.35 10.47
N SER A 85 23.36 -17.96 9.36
CA SER A 85 23.63 -17.23 8.12
C SER A 85 22.41 -17.43 7.23
N PHE A 86 21.53 -16.44 7.15
CA PHE A 86 20.29 -16.55 6.39
C PHE A 86 20.55 -16.52 4.90
N PRO A 87 20.21 -17.58 4.14
CA PRO A 87 20.01 -17.43 2.71
C PRO A 87 18.67 -16.67 2.51
N GLY A 88 18.74 -15.41 2.27
CA GLY A 88 17.57 -14.56 2.07
C GLY A 88 17.40 -13.47 3.11
N GLY A 89 18.39 -13.15 3.77
CA GLY A 89 19.00 -12.07 4.44
C GLY A 89 18.13 -11.04 5.08
N PHE A 90 17.74 -11.30 6.23
CA PHE A 90 17.77 -10.28 7.25
C PHE A 90 18.95 -10.65 8.14
N ASP A 91 19.98 -9.82 8.24
CA ASP A 91 20.95 -9.89 9.32
C ASP A 91 20.21 -9.49 10.61
N LEU A 92 19.49 -10.46 11.13
CA LEU A 92 18.83 -10.40 12.43
C LEU A 92 19.80 -11.02 13.41
N SER A 93 20.92 -10.34 13.60
CA SER A 93 21.88 -10.61 14.67
C SER A 93 21.31 -10.28 16.05
N THR A 94 20.12 -10.80 16.32
CA THR A 94 19.56 -10.84 17.67
C THR A 94 19.44 -12.30 18.05
N ASP A 95 19.97 -12.65 19.22
CA ASP A 95 20.06 -13.99 19.81
C ASP A 95 18.72 -14.76 19.94
N ASP A 96 17.61 -14.17 19.49
CA ASP A 96 16.23 -14.61 19.70
C ASP A 96 15.55 -15.22 18.45
N THR A 97 16.29 -15.52 17.39
CA THR A 97 15.71 -16.11 16.17
C THR A 97 16.30 -17.50 15.89
N LEU A 98 15.43 -18.51 15.83
CA LEU A 98 15.80 -19.86 15.46
C LEU A 98 15.36 -20.15 14.02
N LEU A 99 16.28 -20.63 13.17
CA LEU A 99 15.97 -21.04 11.80
C LEU A 99 15.82 -22.55 11.70
N PHE A 100 14.73 -22.99 11.11
CA PHE A 100 14.46 -24.39 10.78
C PHE A 100 14.37 -24.55 9.26
N LEU A 101 15.07 -25.55 8.73
CA LEU A 101 15.10 -25.90 7.32
C LEU A 101 14.38 -27.25 7.10
N PRO A 102 13.88 -27.52 5.89
CA PRO A 102 13.29 -28.82 5.58
C PRO A 102 14.36 -29.91 5.61
N SER A 103 13.99 -31.11 6.07
CA SER A 103 14.86 -32.27 5.92
C SER A 103 15.12 -32.57 4.44
N PRO A 104 16.36 -32.90 4.03
CA PRO A 104 16.70 -33.26 2.65
C PRO A 104 15.94 -34.48 2.14
N ASP A 105 15.54 -35.39 3.02
CA ASP A 105 14.93 -36.68 2.70
C ASP A 105 13.39 -36.65 2.64
N GLY A 106 12.78 -35.51 2.97
CA GLY A 106 11.33 -35.33 2.96
C GLY A 106 10.83 -34.85 1.60
N GLY A 107 10.07 -35.66 0.86
CA GLY A 107 9.41 -35.30 -0.42
C GLY A 107 8.37 -34.15 -0.31
N ALA A 108 8.38 -33.36 0.75
CA ALA A 108 7.52 -32.20 0.96
C ALA A 108 8.08 -30.94 0.29
N PRO A 109 7.25 -29.95 -0.08
CA PRO A 109 7.74 -28.69 -0.61
C PRO A 109 8.71 -28.04 0.37
N LEU A 110 9.82 -27.52 -0.14
CA LEU A 110 10.87 -26.85 0.64
C LEU A 110 10.25 -25.74 1.50
N ARG A 111 10.32 -25.86 2.81
CA ARG A 111 9.77 -24.91 3.77
C ARG A 111 10.86 -24.47 4.74
N SER A 112 11.04 -23.18 4.93
CA SER A 112 11.87 -22.63 6.01
C SER A 112 11.00 -21.96 7.07
N VAL A 113 11.32 -22.10 8.33
CA VAL A 113 10.60 -21.50 9.45
C VAL A 113 11.58 -20.70 10.30
N ARG A 114 11.27 -19.42 10.48
CA ARG A 114 11.96 -18.53 11.42
C ARG A 114 11.11 -18.43 12.68
N LEU A 115 11.60 -18.95 13.76
CA LEU A 115 10.94 -18.94 15.06
C LEU A 115 11.51 -17.79 15.91
N THR A 116 10.64 -16.89 16.35
CA THR A 116 11.00 -15.66 17.10
C THR A 116 10.01 -15.42 18.21
N LEU A 117 10.24 -14.41 19.03
CA LEU A 117 9.26 -13.95 20.01
C LEU A 117 8.26 -12.96 19.42
N ALA A 118 7.05 -12.95 19.94
CA ALA A 118 6.04 -11.94 19.61
C ALA A 118 6.54 -10.55 20.04
N GLY A 119 6.40 -9.57 19.16
CA GLY A 119 6.94 -8.23 19.36
C GLY A 119 8.45 -8.11 19.13
N SER A 120 9.13 -9.19 18.72
CA SER A 120 10.54 -9.10 18.32
C SER A 120 10.67 -8.29 17.03
N ARG A 121 11.77 -7.52 16.96
CA ARG A 121 12.10 -6.75 15.74
C ARG A 121 12.21 -7.65 14.52
N ALA A 122 12.74 -8.84 14.70
CA ALA A 122 12.90 -9.84 13.63
C ALA A 122 11.59 -10.20 12.96
N PHE A 123 10.57 -10.50 13.74
CA PHE A 123 9.24 -10.82 13.24
C PHE A 123 8.57 -9.62 12.58
N ASP A 124 8.57 -8.48 13.29
CA ASP A 124 7.91 -7.27 12.83
C ASP A 124 8.51 -6.75 11.50
N ASP A 125 9.82 -6.79 11.34
CA ASP A 125 10.52 -6.38 10.12
C ASP A 125 10.22 -7.30 8.94
N ALA A 126 10.21 -8.61 9.15
CA ALA A 126 9.86 -9.57 8.10
C ALA A 126 8.42 -9.37 7.61
N VAL A 127 7.49 -9.16 8.53
CA VAL A 127 6.08 -8.89 8.22
C VAL A 127 5.92 -7.51 7.58
N ALA A 128 6.63 -6.48 8.04
CA ALA A 128 6.57 -5.13 7.49
C ALA A 128 7.00 -5.11 6.01
N ILE A 129 8.15 -5.71 5.67
CA ILE A 129 8.63 -5.82 4.29
C ILE A 129 7.64 -6.60 3.42
N LYS A 130 7.16 -7.77 3.89
CA LYS A 130 6.17 -8.57 3.16
C LYS A 130 4.91 -7.74 2.85
N ASN A 131 4.37 -7.06 3.85
CA ASN A 131 3.15 -6.26 3.70
C ASN A 131 3.37 -5.05 2.78
N TYR A 132 4.50 -4.37 2.90
CA TYR A 132 4.88 -3.24 2.06
C TYR A 132 4.97 -3.65 0.59
N LEU A 133 5.72 -4.70 0.28
CA LEU A 133 5.81 -5.24 -1.08
C LEU A 133 4.45 -5.75 -1.59
N TYR A 134 3.66 -6.41 -0.76
CA TYR A 134 2.33 -6.89 -1.15
C TYR A 134 1.37 -5.74 -1.48
N GLY A 135 1.43 -4.65 -0.72
CA GLY A 135 0.57 -3.48 -0.86
C GLY A 135 1.02 -2.46 -1.92
N ARG A 136 2.27 -2.57 -2.38
CA ARG A 136 2.89 -1.65 -3.35
C ARG A 136 3.37 -2.41 -4.58
N PRO A 137 2.50 -2.61 -5.59
CA PRO A 137 2.86 -3.33 -6.82
C PRO A 137 3.99 -2.68 -7.62
N ASP A 138 4.16 -1.36 -7.53
CA ASP A 138 5.26 -0.60 -8.12
C ASP A 138 6.61 -0.98 -7.48
N VAL A 139 6.69 -0.93 -6.15
CA VAL A 139 7.87 -1.33 -5.37
C VAL A 139 8.17 -2.83 -5.54
N SER A 140 7.13 -3.66 -5.61
CA SER A 140 7.30 -5.10 -5.91
C SER A 140 7.94 -5.36 -7.25
N ARG A 141 7.60 -4.60 -8.30
CA ARG A 141 8.21 -4.73 -9.63
C ARG A 141 9.66 -4.23 -9.64
N GLU A 142 9.93 -3.12 -8.94
CA GLU A 142 11.30 -2.64 -8.73
C GLU A 142 12.16 -3.72 -8.08
N PHE A 143 11.71 -4.28 -6.97
CA PHE A 143 12.41 -5.35 -6.27
C PHE A 143 12.56 -6.62 -7.13
N ALA A 144 11.58 -6.93 -7.96
CA ALA A 144 11.67 -8.04 -8.92
C ALA A 144 12.77 -7.81 -9.96
N GLY A 145 12.92 -6.58 -10.47
CA GLY A 145 14.01 -6.19 -11.37
C GLY A 145 15.37 -6.37 -10.70
N ILE A 146 15.55 -5.84 -9.49
CA ILE A 146 16.80 -5.98 -8.72
C ILE A 146 17.15 -7.45 -8.50
N LYS A 147 16.20 -8.30 -8.16
CA LYS A 147 16.43 -9.75 -8.01
C LYS A 147 16.87 -10.41 -9.32
N ALA A 148 16.28 -10.01 -10.45
CA ALA A 148 16.65 -10.53 -11.77
C ALA A 148 18.08 -10.11 -12.15
N ASP A 149 18.43 -8.85 -11.95
CA ASP A 149 19.75 -8.31 -12.22
C ASP A 149 20.82 -8.98 -11.35
N LEU A 150 20.56 -9.16 -10.06
CA LEU A 150 21.45 -9.85 -9.14
C LEU A 150 21.63 -11.34 -9.52
N ALA A 151 20.56 -12.02 -9.93
CA ALA A 151 20.64 -13.41 -10.37
C ALA A 151 21.44 -13.56 -11.68
N ALA A 152 21.34 -12.60 -12.59
CA ALA A 152 22.14 -12.56 -13.80
C ALA A 152 23.62 -12.25 -13.52
N LYS A 153 23.89 -11.34 -12.58
CA LYS A 153 25.24 -10.92 -12.20
C LYS A 153 25.99 -11.97 -11.39
N TYR A 154 25.28 -12.73 -10.55
CA TYR A 154 25.84 -13.73 -9.61
C TYR A 154 25.14 -15.08 -9.73
N PRO A 155 25.16 -15.73 -10.92
CA PRO A 155 24.37 -16.93 -11.18
C PRO A 155 24.73 -18.11 -10.27
N ASP A 156 25.99 -18.22 -9.85
CA ASP A 156 26.55 -19.30 -9.05
C ASP A 156 27.12 -18.83 -7.69
N ASP A 157 27.06 -17.53 -7.41
CA ASP A 157 27.46 -16.93 -6.12
C ASP A 157 26.21 -16.49 -5.32
N ARG A 158 25.67 -17.47 -4.59
CA ARG A 158 24.49 -17.26 -3.75
C ARG A 158 24.74 -16.21 -2.67
N ALA A 159 25.93 -16.15 -2.09
CA ALA A 159 26.24 -15.19 -1.03
C ALA A 159 26.25 -13.74 -1.55
N ALA A 160 26.80 -13.50 -2.75
CA ALA A 160 26.77 -12.19 -3.38
C ALA A 160 25.33 -11.77 -3.78
N TYR A 161 24.54 -12.72 -4.30
CA TYR A 161 23.13 -12.49 -4.60
C TYR A 161 22.34 -12.07 -3.35
N GLU A 162 22.49 -12.83 -2.26
CA GLU A 162 21.79 -12.55 -1.00
C GLU A 162 22.22 -11.18 -0.43
N ARG A 163 23.52 -10.88 -0.38
CA ARG A 163 24.01 -9.55 0.06
C ARG A 163 23.40 -8.38 -0.70
N GLY A 164 23.33 -8.47 -2.03
CA GLY A 164 22.73 -7.39 -2.83
C GLY A 164 21.22 -7.22 -2.58
N LYS A 165 20.51 -8.32 -2.38
CA LYS A 165 19.11 -8.30 -2.01
C LYS A 165 18.89 -7.71 -0.61
N ASP A 166 19.74 -8.06 0.35
CA ASP A 166 19.68 -7.58 1.73
C ASP A 166 19.95 -6.07 1.84
N GLU A 167 20.86 -5.56 1.02
CA GLU A 167 21.11 -4.12 0.92
C GLU A 167 19.84 -3.36 0.51
N TRP A 168 19.14 -3.82 -0.50
CA TRP A 168 17.87 -3.22 -0.91
C TRP A 168 16.82 -3.29 0.21
N ILE A 169 16.67 -4.46 0.83
CA ILE A 169 15.73 -4.66 1.95
C ILE A 169 16.04 -3.73 3.12
N LYS A 170 17.32 -3.61 3.48
CA LYS A 170 17.78 -2.73 4.55
C LYS A 170 17.42 -1.25 4.29
N ASN A 171 17.52 -0.82 3.04
CA ASN A 171 17.15 0.53 2.61
C ASN A 171 15.62 0.74 2.58
N ALA A 172 14.84 -0.27 2.22
CA ALA A 172 13.38 -0.21 2.19
C ALA A 172 12.72 -0.35 3.57
N LEU A 173 13.41 -0.97 4.52
CA LEU A 173 12.84 -1.35 5.82
C LEU A 173 12.33 -0.17 6.67
N PRO A 174 13.02 0.99 6.76
CA PRO A 174 12.49 2.16 7.47
C PRO A 174 11.11 2.58 6.94
N VAL A 175 10.97 2.66 5.62
CA VAL A 175 9.69 3.00 4.97
C VAL A 175 8.63 1.92 5.24
N ALA A 176 9.00 0.65 5.11
CA ALA A 176 8.10 -0.48 5.31
C ALA A 176 7.54 -0.55 6.74
N ARG A 177 8.35 -0.23 7.76
CA ARG A 177 7.92 -0.17 9.16
C ARG A 177 6.80 0.84 9.37
N HIS A 178 6.95 2.05 8.85
CA HIS A 178 5.92 3.09 8.95
C HIS A 178 4.70 2.72 8.11
N TRP A 179 4.91 2.26 6.88
CA TRP A 179 3.83 1.85 5.99
C TRP A 179 2.97 0.74 6.61
N SER A 180 3.57 -0.20 7.34
CA SER A 180 2.88 -1.30 8.01
C SER A 180 1.92 -0.84 9.12
N ARG A 181 2.03 0.40 9.56
CA ARG A 181 1.16 1.01 10.57
C ARG A 181 -0.08 1.67 9.97
N LEU A 182 -0.12 1.89 8.65
CA LEU A 182 -1.31 2.39 7.99
C LEU A 182 -2.52 1.49 8.28
N GLY A 183 -3.61 2.12 8.70
CA GLY A 183 -4.83 1.40 9.06
C GLY A 183 -4.87 0.82 10.48
N LYS A 184 -3.76 0.87 11.23
CA LYS A 184 -3.71 0.39 12.62
C LYS A 184 -4.17 1.47 13.60
N THR A 185 -4.79 1.03 14.68
CA THR A 185 -5.15 1.91 15.80
C THR A 185 -3.93 2.08 16.71
N VAL A 186 -3.70 3.32 17.14
CA VAL A 186 -2.61 3.71 18.03
C VAL A 186 -3.10 4.62 19.13
N THR A 187 -2.47 4.53 20.30
CA THR A 187 -2.70 5.45 21.42
C THR A 187 -1.55 6.45 21.49
N LEU A 188 -1.89 7.72 21.59
CA LEU A 188 -0.98 8.85 21.52
C LEU A 188 -0.96 9.63 22.84
N ILE A 189 0.21 10.17 23.18
CA ILE A 189 0.38 11.24 24.14
C ILE A 189 0.44 12.55 23.35
N VAL A 190 -0.36 13.53 23.74
CA VAL A 190 -0.39 14.85 23.10
C VAL A 190 0.53 15.79 23.88
N ASP A 191 1.62 16.20 23.25
CA ASP A 191 2.58 17.14 23.86
C ASP A 191 2.50 18.54 23.26
N ARG A 192 1.72 18.71 22.19
CA ARG A 192 1.37 19.98 21.55
C ARG A 192 -0.14 20.02 21.34
N PRO A 193 -0.90 20.38 22.37
CA PRO A 193 -2.35 20.53 22.24
C PRO A 193 -2.70 21.64 21.23
N MET A 194 -3.88 21.50 20.61
CA MET A 194 -4.45 22.54 19.78
C MET A 194 -4.46 23.88 20.51
N GLY A 195 -4.00 24.95 19.85
CA GLY A 195 -3.87 26.30 20.41
C GLY A 195 -2.55 26.55 21.15
N SER A 196 -1.71 25.54 21.38
CA SER A 196 -0.39 25.75 22.00
C SER A 196 0.60 26.40 21.04
N VAL A 197 1.58 27.12 21.59
CA VAL A 197 2.65 27.79 20.85
C VAL A 197 3.86 26.88 20.75
N HIS A 198 4.55 26.89 19.60
CA HIS A 198 5.79 26.13 19.43
C HIS A 198 6.91 26.69 20.33
N PRO A 199 7.66 25.86 21.09
CA PRO A 199 8.64 26.36 22.06
C PRO A 199 9.73 27.23 21.46
N ASP A 200 10.22 26.86 20.27
CA ASP A 200 11.34 27.55 19.60
C ASP A 200 10.86 28.51 18.48
N ARG A 201 9.55 28.58 18.21
CA ARG A 201 8.94 29.42 17.17
C ARG A 201 7.66 30.06 17.71
N PRO A 202 7.78 31.19 18.39
CA PRO A 202 6.62 31.87 19.02
C PRO A 202 5.53 32.34 18.03
N ASP A 203 5.89 32.46 16.76
CA ASP A 203 4.99 32.77 15.65
C ASP A 203 4.12 31.58 15.21
N LEU A 204 4.46 30.36 15.65
CA LEU A 204 3.77 29.15 15.26
C LEU A 204 2.82 28.64 16.36
N VAL A 205 1.53 28.83 16.13
CA VAL A 205 0.46 28.22 16.93
C VAL A 205 -0.03 26.93 16.28
N TYR A 206 -0.20 25.87 17.06
CA TYR A 206 -0.68 24.59 16.55
C TYR A 206 -2.20 24.62 16.32
N PRO A 207 -2.67 24.58 15.05
CA PRO A 207 -4.12 24.60 14.75
C PRO A 207 -4.80 23.26 15.02
N ILE A 208 -4.03 22.20 15.24
CA ILE A 208 -4.47 20.83 15.54
C ILE A 208 -3.64 20.27 16.69
N ASN A 209 -4.14 19.19 17.31
CA ASN A 209 -3.37 18.46 18.32
C ASN A 209 -2.21 17.70 17.65
N CYS A 210 -1.04 17.73 18.29
CA CYS A 210 0.13 16.96 17.86
C CYS A 210 0.73 16.21 19.05
N GLY A 211 1.39 15.09 18.79
CA GLY A 211 1.95 14.26 19.84
C GLY A 211 2.84 13.16 19.32
N TYR A 212 2.89 12.05 20.03
CA TYR A 212 3.69 10.87 19.70
C TYR A 212 3.02 9.59 20.23
N PRO A 213 3.34 8.42 19.64
CA PRO A 213 2.82 7.14 20.13
C PRO A 213 3.26 6.86 21.58
N ARG A 214 2.33 6.37 22.42
CA ARG A 214 2.61 6.07 23.82
C ARG A 214 3.59 4.91 23.98
N ASP A 215 3.31 3.79 23.30
CA ASP A 215 3.92 2.49 23.59
C ASP A 215 4.74 1.96 22.39
N LEU A 216 5.12 2.85 21.46
CA LEU A 216 5.86 2.47 20.27
C LEU A 216 7.20 3.18 20.19
N VAL A 217 8.25 2.40 20.18
CA VAL A 217 9.61 2.85 19.86
C VAL A 217 9.95 2.33 18.47
N ILE A 218 10.23 3.23 17.53
CA ILE A 218 10.76 2.85 16.22
C ILE A 218 12.29 2.97 16.28
N PRO A 219 13.01 1.87 16.07
CA PRO A 219 14.47 1.88 16.15
C PRO A 219 15.10 2.91 15.18
N GLY A 220 15.99 3.75 15.73
CA GLY A 220 16.63 4.82 14.97
C GLY A 220 15.86 6.15 14.96
N GLU A 221 14.69 6.22 15.57
CA GLU A 221 13.92 7.46 15.73
C GLU A 221 13.84 7.86 17.20
N SER A 222 14.32 9.05 17.51
CA SER A 222 14.28 9.56 18.89
C SER A 222 12.85 9.89 19.34
N ARG A 223 12.01 10.37 18.45
CA ARG A 223 10.60 10.67 18.70
C ARG A 223 9.81 10.81 17.41
N LEU A 224 8.87 9.91 17.18
CA LEU A 224 7.95 9.97 16.04
C LEU A 224 6.86 11.02 16.29
N GLY A 225 6.84 12.08 15.50
CA GLY A 225 5.78 13.09 15.58
C GLY A 225 4.51 12.65 14.86
N VAL A 226 3.36 13.00 15.44
CA VAL A 226 2.03 12.63 14.93
C VAL A 226 1.13 13.87 14.88
N TYR A 227 0.41 14.02 13.76
CA TYR A 227 -0.69 14.97 13.59
C TYR A 227 -2.01 14.27 13.89
N ILE A 228 -2.90 14.92 14.67
CA ILE A 228 -4.21 14.39 15.04
C ILE A 228 -5.28 15.24 14.37
N LEU A 229 -5.98 14.64 13.41
CA LEU A 229 -7.06 15.31 12.67
C LEU A 229 -8.43 14.97 13.25
N GLY A 230 -9.38 15.87 13.03
CA GLY A 230 -10.80 15.65 13.39
C GLY A 230 -11.12 15.77 14.87
N VAL A 231 -10.20 16.31 15.68
CA VAL A 231 -10.39 16.62 17.09
C VAL A 231 -10.32 18.13 17.28
N GLN A 232 -11.46 18.75 17.62
CA GLN A 232 -11.63 20.22 17.63
C GLN A 232 -11.32 20.87 18.98
N ASN A 233 -10.90 20.10 19.97
CA ASN A 233 -10.56 20.59 21.31
C ASN A 233 -9.15 20.15 21.69
N PRO A 234 -8.43 20.88 22.55
CA PRO A 234 -7.19 20.42 23.15
C PRO A 234 -7.43 19.14 23.95
N VAL A 235 -6.57 18.12 23.75
CA VAL A 235 -6.62 16.86 24.48
C VAL A 235 -5.22 16.49 24.99
N LEU A 236 -5.13 15.65 26.02
CA LEU A 236 -3.84 15.15 26.55
C LEU A 236 -3.46 13.78 25.97
N ASN A 237 -4.46 13.00 25.61
CA ASN A 237 -4.29 11.68 25.03
C ASN A 237 -5.29 11.48 23.91
N PHE A 238 -4.96 10.65 22.94
CA PHE A 238 -5.87 10.32 21.85
C PHE A 238 -5.64 8.89 21.37
N THR A 239 -6.71 8.18 21.08
CA THR A 239 -6.64 6.87 20.40
C THR A 239 -7.37 6.96 19.07
N GLY A 240 -6.69 6.59 17.99
CA GLY A 240 -7.24 6.70 16.66
C GLY A 240 -6.48 5.86 15.64
N ARG A 241 -6.91 5.93 14.39
CA ARG A 241 -6.37 5.16 13.28
C ARG A 241 -5.29 5.94 12.53
N VAL A 242 -4.17 5.31 12.24
CA VAL A 242 -3.15 5.87 11.32
C VAL A 242 -3.73 5.90 9.91
N ILE A 243 -3.96 7.08 9.38
CA ILE A 243 -4.58 7.30 8.06
C ILE A 243 -3.57 7.71 7.00
N ALA A 244 -2.43 8.26 7.41
CA ALA A 244 -1.33 8.60 6.50
C ALA A 244 0.02 8.56 7.20
N VAL A 245 1.06 8.43 6.38
CA VAL A 245 2.48 8.56 6.75
C VAL A 245 3.12 9.55 5.81
N ILE A 246 3.75 10.58 6.35
CA ILE A 246 4.48 11.62 5.61
C ILE A 246 5.97 11.37 5.78
N PHE A 247 6.67 11.17 4.69
CA PHE A 247 8.12 10.99 4.63
C PHE A 247 8.75 12.29 4.17
N ARG A 248 9.48 12.97 5.04
CA ARG A 248 10.25 14.15 4.70
C ARG A 248 11.57 13.76 4.07
N GLU A 249 11.97 14.46 3.01
CA GLU A 249 13.25 14.22 2.35
C GLU A 249 14.42 14.66 3.26
N ASN A 250 15.61 14.20 2.91
CA ASN A 250 16.89 14.58 3.56
C ASN A 250 17.00 14.23 5.07
N GLY A 251 16.30 13.19 5.51
CA GLY A 251 16.41 12.71 6.90
C GLY A 251 15.67 13.58 7.93
N GLU A 252 14.81 14.50 7.49
CA GLU A 252 13.98 15.35 8.36
C GLU A 252 12.87 14.57 9.12
N GLY A 253 12.94 13.23 9.04
CA GLY A 253 12.11 12.31 9.79
C GLY A 253 10.76 11.99 9.13
N VAL A 254 9.97 11.23 9.86
CA VAL A 254 8.65 10.77 9.44
C VAL A 254 7.58 11.38 10.34
N ARG A 255 6.39 11.58 9.81
CA ARG A 255 5.21 12.00 10.57
C ARG A 255 4.04 11.08 10.25
N TRP A 256 3.30 10.70 11.29
CA TRP A 256 2.03 10.02 11.09
C TRP A 256 0.88 11.02 11.15
N VAL A 257 -0.18 10.67 10.46
CA VAL A 257 -1.47 11.36 10.56
C VAL A 257 -2.47 10.37 11.12
N VAL A 258 -3.09 10.73 12.23
CA VAL A 258 -4.05 9.88 12.95
C VAL A 258 -5.38 10.60 13.05
N ALA A 259 -6.47 9.88 12.85
CA ALA A 259 -7.83 10.40 12.91
C ALA A 259 -8.75 9.47 13.72
N PRO A 260 -9.91 9.95 14.19
CA PRO A 260 -10.94 9.10 14.77
C PRO A 260 -11.35 7.97 13.82
N GLU A 261 -11.68 6.81 14.37
CA GLU A 261 -12.16 5.68 13.57
C GLU A 261 -13.38 6.09 12.73
N GLY A 262 -13.43 5.62 11.48
CA GLY A 262 -14.51 5.95 10.54
C GLY A 262 -14.40 7.31 9.85
N ARG A 263 -13.44 8.17 10.23
CA ARG A 263 -13.19 9.43 9.51
C ARG A 263 -12.22 9.21 8.35
N GLU A 264 -12.57 9.75 7.20
CA GLU A 264 -11.80 9.63 5.96
C GLU A 264 -11.26 10.99 5.52
N TYR A 265 -9.97 11.03 5.26
CA TYR A 265 -9.26 12.21 4.78
C TYR A 265 -8.43 11.80 3.56
N ASP A 266 -8.70 12.39 2.42
CA ASP A 266 -7.85 12.27 1.23
C ASP A 266 -6.59 13.12 1.37
N GLN A 267 -5.67 12.96 0.42
CA GLN A 267 -4.37 13.64 0.43
C GLN A 267 -4.51 15.16 0.51
N ALA A 268 -5.38 15.77 -0.29
CA ALA A 268 -5.55 17.21 -0.35
C ALA A 268 -6.05 17.75 1.01
N ARG A 269 -7.00 17.05 1.61
CA ARG A 269 -7.52 17.40 2.94
C ARG A 269 -6.46 17.24 4.02
N ILE A 270 -5.70 16.15 4.02
CA ILE A 270 -4.60 15.96 4.98
C ILE A 270 -3.59 17.11 4.84
N LEU A 271 -3.13 17.39 3.63
CA LEU A 271 -2.17 18.48 3.38
C LEU A 271 -2.68 19.82 3.88
N SER A 272 -3.97 20.15 3.66
CA SER A 272 -4.53 21.41 4.13
C SER A 272 -4.47 21.54 5.66
N GLU A 273 -4.72 20.46 6.40
CA GLU A 273 -4.73 20.46 7.87
C GLU A 273 -3.29 20.52 8.46
N VAL A 274 -2.31 19.95 7.78
CA VAL A 274 -0.92 19.87 8.27
C VAL A 274 0.01 20.91 7.63
N TRP A 275 -0.49 21.73 6.69
CA TRP A 275 0.29 22.69 5.90
C TRP A 275 1.05 23.70 6.75
N PHE A 276 0.51 24.07 7.91
CA PHE A 276 1.15 25.00 8.86
C PHE A 276 2.57 24.57 9.24
N ARG A 277 2.87 23.28 9.12
CA ARG A 277 4.17 22.68 9.45
C ARG A 277 4.85 22.03 8.23
N GLU A 278 4.09 21.35 7.37
CA GLU A 278 4.66 20.60 6.24
C GLU A 278 5.11 21.48 5.07
N ARG A 279 4.63 22.72 4.96
CA ARG A 279 5.09 23.68 3.93
C ARG A 279 6.59 23.96 3.95
N ASP A 280 7.25 23.72 5.10
CA ASP A 280 8.68 23.95 5.28
C ASP A 280 9.54 22.76 4.79
N PHE A 281 8.90 21.67 4.36
CA PHE A 281 9.56 20.42 4.00
C PHE A 281 9.16 19.94 2.62
N LYS A 282 10.11 19.37 1.89
CA LYS A 282 9.79 18.53 0.74
C LYS A 282 9.49 17.12 1.23
N SER A 283 8.30 16.63 0.95
CA SER A 283 7.82 15.37 1.49
C SER A 283 6.98 14.57 0.51
N THR A 284 6.93 13.25 0.72
CA THR A 284 5.99 12.33 0.08
C THR A 284 5.01 11.77 1.10
N MET A 285 3.83 11.36 0.67
CA MET A 285 2.79 10.87 1.56
C MET A 285 2.22 9.54 1.06
N GLU A 286 2.14 8.57 1.96
CA GLU A 286 1.31 7.38 1.81
C GLU A 286 0.03 7.55 2.63
N HIS A 287 -1.14 7.28 2.05
CA HIS A 287 -2.41 7.53 2.72
C HIS A 287 -3.48 6.49 2.35
N LEU A 288 -4.43 6.23 3.26
CA LEU A 288 -5.44 5.18 3.11
C LEU A 288 -6.53 5.53 2.11
N PHE A 289 -6.92 6.81 2.03
CA PHE A 289 -8.13 7.24 1.34
C PHE A 289 -7.76 8.04 0.10
N HIS A 290 -7.83 7.38 -1.06
CA HIS A 290 -7.56 8.02 -2.35
C HIS A 290 -8.83 8.64 -2.92
N ARG A 291 -8.73 9.86 -3.41
CA ARG A 291 -9.80 10.54 -4.14
C ARG A 291 -9.34 10.84 -5.56
N SER A 292 -10.17 10.45 -6.52
CA SER A 292 -10.05 10.89 -7.90
C SER A 292 -11.32 11.62 -8.31
N VAL A 293 -11.15 12.61 -9.15
CA VAL A 293 -12.27 13.40 -9.68
C VAL A 293 -12.19 13.44 -11.18
N GLY A 294 -13.34 13.34 -11.86
CA GLY A 294 -13.39 13.38 -13.31
C GLY A 294 -14.75 13.77 -13.85
N MET A 295 -14.95 13.56 -15.14
CA MET A 295 -16.22 13.87 -15.81
C MET A 295 -16.67 12.71 -16.69
N VAL A 296 -17.98 12.47 -16.70
CA VAL A 296 -18.65 11.77 -17.78
C VAL A 296 -18.87 12.80 -18.90
N VAL A 297 -18.01 12.79 -19.91
CA VAL A 297 -18.11 13.69 -21.04
C VAL A 297 -19.02 13.04 -22.08
N TYR A 298 -20.00 13.80 -22.59
CA TYR A 298 -20.98 13.30 -23.56
C TYR A 298 -21.18 14.25 -24.72
N ARG A 299 -21.75 13.72 -25.79
CA ARG A 299 -22.31 14.50 -26.91
C ARG A 299 -23.66 13.96 -27.34
N ASN A 300 -24.52 14.84 -27.80
CA ASN A 300 -25.81 14.46 -28.39
C ASN A 300 -25.63 14.24 -29.90
N THR A 301 -26.14 13.15 -30.42
CA THR A 301 -26.09 12.81 -31.84
C THR A 301 -27.49 12.43 -32.33
N ALA A 302 -27.69 12.37 -33.67
CA ALA A 302 -28.96 11.92 -34.24
C ALA A 302 -29.38 10.51 -33.75
N SER A 303 -28.42 9.68 -33.30
CA SER A 303 -28.64 8.34 -32.77
C SER A 303 -28.60 8.28 -31.22
N GLY A 304 -28.78 9.44 -30.55
CA GLY A 304 -28.79 9.55 -29.09
C GLY A 304 -27.43 9.94 -28.49
N TYR A 305 -27.34 9.83 -27.16
CA TYR A 305 -26.14 10.22 -26.43
C TYR A 305 -24.97 9.29 -26.70
N ARG A 306 -23.77 9.88 -26.85
CA ARG A 306 -22.48 9.18 -26.90
C ARG A 306 -21.60 9.66 -25.74
N PHE A 307 -20.93 8.74 -25.11
CA PHE A 307 -20.05 8.97 -23.95
C PHE A 307 -18.60 8.78 -24.35
N LEU A 308 -17.74 9.67 -23.87
CA LEU A 308 -16.30 9.59 -24.10
C LEU A 308 -15.67 8.58 -23.14
N LEU A 309 -14.98 7.58 -23.68
CA LEU A 309 -14.10 6.70 -22.91
C LEU A 309 -12.66 6.88 -23.38
N LEU A 310 -11.74 6.85 -22.44
CA LEU A 310 -10.30 6.91 -22.65
C LEU A 310 -9.68 5.54 -22.37
N ARG A 311 -8.66 5.17 -23.14
CA ARG A 311 -7.88 3.96 -22.95
C ARG A 311 -6.57 4.31 -22.27
N GLU A 312 -6.38 3.90 -21.02
CA GLU A 312 -5.17 4.16 -20.24
C GLU A 312 -3.96 3.44 -20.85
N SER A 313 -2.85 4.13 -21.05
CA SER A 313 -1.62 3.57 -21.68
C SER A 313 -1.02 2.43 -20.86
N ARG A 314 -1.03 2.55 -19.52
CA ARG A 314 -0.42 1.56 -18.61
C ARG A 314 -1.30 0.32 -18.39
N SER A 315 -2.57 0.52 -18.10
CA SER A 315 -3.49 -0.58 -17.74
C SER A 315 -4.17 -1.20 -18.95
N GLN A 316 -4.19 -0.48 -20.09
CA GLN A 316 -4.98 -0.78 -21.29
C GLN A 316 -6.49 -0.87 -21.01
N GLY A 317 -6.92 -0.44 -19.82
CA GLY A 317 -8.32 -0.39 -19.42
C GLY A 317 -9.04 0.84 -19.96
N TRP A 318 -10.36 0.75 -20.06
CA TRP A 318 -11.22 1.87 -20.42
C TRP A 318 -11.75 2.57 -19.18
N SER A 319 -11.72 3.90 -19.18
CA SER A 319 -12.20 4.74 -18.07
C SER A 319 -12.81 6.05 -18.61
N ILE A 320 -13.42 6.81 -17.70
CA ILE A 320 -13.74 8.23 -17.96
C ILE A 320 -12.50 9.09 -17.70
N PRO A 321 -12.39 10.30 -18.27
CA PRO A 321 -11.36 11.28 -17.90
C PRO A 321 -11.40 11.58 -16.39
N LYS A 322 -10.25 11.42 -15.69
CA LYS A 322 -10.18 11.57 -14.22
C LYS A 322 -8.75 11.57 -13.73
N GLY A 323 -8.50 12.26 -12.63
CA GLY A 323 -7.23 12.15 -11.92
C GLY A 323 -7.33 12.54 -10.46
N HIS A 324 -6.21 12.81 -9.83
CA HIS A 324 -6.11 13.10 -8.41
C HIS A 324 -6.28 14.61 -8.15
N MET A 325 -6.88 14.92 -7.00
CA MET A 325 -6.94 16.31 -6.54
C MET A 325 -5.54 16.80 -6.16
N GLU A 326 -5.21 18.00 -6.60
CA GLU A 326 -4.02 18.71 -6.16
C GLU A 326 -4.32 19.58 -4.93
N PHE A 327 -3.25 19.97 -4.23
CA PHE A 327 -3.38 20.82 -3.06
C PHE A 327 -4.06 22.16 -3.40
N GLY A 328 -5.11 22.51 -2.65
CA GLY A 328 -5.88 23.74 -2.83
C GLY A 328 -6.98 23.65 -3.89
N GLU A 329 -7.11 22.57 -4.63
CA GLU A 329 -8.18 22.40 -5.60
C GLU A 329 -9.52 22.03 -4.94
N THR A 330 -10.59 22.44 -5.60
CA THR A 330 -11.93 21.88 -5.37
C THR A 330 -12.16 20.71 -6.34
N GLU A 331 -13.12 19.82 -6.02
CA GLU A 331 -13.49 18.72 -6.92
C GLU A 331 -13.80 19.21 -8.37
N LEU A 332 -14.49 20.35 -8.47
CA LEU A 332 -14.86 20.89 -9.77
C LEU A 332 -13.64 21.39 -10.58
N VAL A 333 -12.70 22.04 -9.91
CA VAL A 333 -11.45 22.51 -10.53
C VAL A 333 -10.63 21.32 -11.00
N THR A 334 -10.47 20.30 -10.17
CA THR A 334 -9.79 19.05 -10.54
C THR A 334 -10.45 18.41 -11.76
N ALA A 335 -11.77 18.25 -11.76
CA ALA A 335 -12.49 17.64 -12.88
C ALA A 335 -12.25 18.36 -14.22
N ILE A 336 -12.24 19.71 -14.20
CA ILE A 336 -11.97 20.52 -15.39
C ILE A 336 -10.53 20.38 -15.85
N ARG A 337 -9.56 20.45 -14.91
CA ARG A 337 -8.11 20.28 -15.19
C ARG A 337 -7.84 18.91 -15.83
N GLU A 338 -8.29 17.84 -15.20
CA GLU A 338 -8.05 16.46 -15.66
C GLU A 338 -8.64 16.20 -17.05
N VAL A 339 -9.87 16.69 -17.33
CA VAL A 339 -10.44 16.58 -18.67
C VAL A 339 -9.58 17.33 -19.68
N ARG A 340 -9.09 18.52 -19.35
CA ARG A 340 -8.23 19.30 -20.23
C ARG A 340 -6.88 18.62 -20.47
N GLU A 341 -6.25 18.11 -19.43
CA GLU A 341 -4.94 17.44 -19.51
C GLU A 341 -5.02 16.14 -20.31
N GLU A 342 -5.97 15.25 -20.01
CA GLU A 342 -6.09 13.95 -20.69
C GLU A 342 -6.67 14.04 -22.10
N THR A 343 -7.45 15.10 -22.42
CA THR A 343 -8.25 15.16 -23.67
C THR A 343 -8.13 16.44 -24.48
N GLY A 344 -7.51 17.49 -23.94
CA GLY A 344 -7.48 18.82 -24.57
C GLY A 344 -8.85 19.52 -24.64
N LEU A 345 -9.89 18.99 -23.99
CA LEU A 345 -11.25 19.53 -24.05
C LEU A 345 -11.49 20.54 -22.91
N ASP A 346 -12.06 21.69 -23.27
CA ASP A 346 -12.62 22.64 -22.30
C ASP A 346 -14.10 22.32 -22.09
N CYS A 347 -14.38 21.57 -21.03
CA CYS A 347 -15.74 21.14 -20.71
C CYS A 347 -16.34 21.97 -19.56
N ARG A 348 -17.61 22.40 -19.73
CA ARG A 348 -18.37 23.06 -18.65
C ARG A 348 -19.31 22.06 -18.00
N PRO A 349 -19.17 21.81 -16.67
CA PRO A 349 -20.02 20.87 -15.97
C PRO A 349 -21.49 21.27 -15.97
N VAL A 350 -22.36 20.29 -16.17
CA VAL A 350 -23.81 20.46 -16.09
C VAL A 350 -24.23 20.62 -14.63
N PRO A 351 -24.93 21.70 -14.24
CA PRO A 351 -25.38 21.85 -12.87
C PRO A 351 -26.32 20.72 -12.42
N GLY A 352 -26.18 20.33 -11.14
CA GLY A 352 -27.05 19.33 -10.52
C GLY A 352 -26.59 17.87 -10.71
N PHE A 353 -25.54 17.61 -11.47
CA PHE A 353 -24.96 16.27 -11.54
C PHE A 353 -23.62 16.20 -10.81
N ARG A 354 -23.58 15.48 -9.70
CA ARG A 354 -22.40 15.00 -8.99
C ARG A 354 -22.72 13.60 -8.51
N ARG A 355 -21.86 12.64 -8.82
CA ARG A 355 -21.97 11.26 -8.34
C ARG A 355 -20.67 10.83 -7.73
N GLU A 356 -20.77 9.99 -6.70
CA GLU A 356 -19.61 9.48 -5.97
C GLU A 356 -19.74 7.97 -5.81
N VAL A 357 -18.65 7.25 -6.06
CA VAL A 357 -18.56 5.79 -5.89
C VAL A 357 -17.29 5.48 -5.13
N SER A 358 -17.43 4.77 -4.02
CA SER A 358 -16.29 4.33 -3.20
C SER A 358 -16.10 2.83 -3.28
N TYR A 359 -14.85 2.39 -3.27
CA TYR A 359 -14.50 0.98 -3.34
C TYR A 359 -13.15 0.69 -2.67
N PRO A 360 -12.98 -0.53 -2.11
CA PRO A 360 -11.70 -0.93 -1.55
C PRO A 360 -10.67 -1.22 -2.67
N ILE A 361 -9.42 -0.86 -2.41
CA ILE A 361 -8.24 -1.31 -3.15
C ILE A 361 -7.41 -2.16 -2.17
N PRO A 362 -7.39 -3.48 -2.33
CA PRO A 362 -6.57 -4.32 -1.46
C PRO A 362 -5.09 -3.93 -1.51
N PRO A 363 -4.35 -4.04 -0.38
CA PRO A 363 -4.80 -4.70 0.86
C PRO A 363 -5.52 -3.76 1.85
N ILE A 364 -5.32 -2.46 1.82
CA ILE A 364 -5.75 -1.54 2.90
C ILE A 364 -6.39 -0.23 2.42
N TYR A 365 -6.29 0.08 1.14
CA TYR A 365 -6.73 1.38 0.62
C TYR A 365 -8.22 1.41 0.30
N LYS A 366 -8.80 2.60 0.35
CA LYS A 366 -10.12 2.91 -0.18
C LYS A 366 -9.99 4.00 -1.22
N LYS A 367 -10.61 3.82 -2.37
CA LYS A 367 -10.66 4.84 -3.41
C LYS A 367 -12.08 5.35 -3.58
N THR A 368 -12.22 6.66 -3.63
CA THR A 368 -13.44 7.37 -3.96
C THR A 368 -13.27 8.03 -5.33
N LEU A 369 -14.20 7.79 -6.24
CA LEU A 369 -14.27 8.45 -7.53
C LEU A 369 -15.50 9.35 -7.55
N VAL A 370 -15.25 10.65 -7.74
CA VAL A 370 -16.30 11.66 -7.95
C VAL A 370 -16.38 11.96 -9.44
N ALA A 371 -17.57 11.98 -9.98
CA ALA A 371 -17.81 12.29 -11.39
C ALA A 371 -18.82 13.41 -11.55
N PHE A 372 -18.46 14.40 -12.38
CA PHE A 372 -19.33 15.41 -12.94
C PHE A 372 -19.79 15.00 -14.35
N LEU A 373 -20.68 15.78 -14.95
CA LEU A 373 -21.20 15.54 -16.29
C LEU A 373 -20.98 16.79 -17.14
N ALA A 374 -20.47 16.63 -18.36
CA ALA A 374 -20.28 17.79 -19.25
C ALA A 374 -20.50 17.43 -20.72
N PRO A 375 -21.15 18.34 -21.51
CA PRO A 375 -21.28 18.18 -22.95
C PRO A 375 -20.03 18.66 -23.69
N THR A 376 -19.81 18.11 -24.89
CA THR A 376 -18.88 18.65 -25.87
C THR A 376 -19.23 18.17 -27.29
N ASP A 377 -19.00 19.03 -28.28
CA ASP A 377 -19.10 18.67 -29.69
C ASP A 377 -17.71 18.47 -30.34
N ARG A 378 -16.63 18.71 -29.55
CA ARG A 378 -15.25 18.57 -30.00
C ARG A 378 -14.74 17.15 -29.85
N ASN A 379 -13.76 16.78 -30.66
CA ASN A 379 -13.04 15.53 -30.50
C ASN A 379 -11.82 15.74 -29.59
N PRO A 380 -11.48 14.74 -28.77
CA PRO A 380 -10.29 14.78 -27.92
C PRO A 380 -8.98 14.83 -28.71
N VAL A 381 -7.99 15.51 -28.12
CA VAL A 381 -6.58 15.42 -28.48
C VAL A 381 -5.88 14.82 -27.27
N VAL A 382 -5.64 13.52 -27.29
CA VAL A 382 -5.11 12.79 -26.13
C VAL A 382 -3.60 12.90 -26.03
N GLN A 383 -3.07 12.85 -24.80
CA GLN A 383 -1.63 12.79 -24.53
C GLN A 383 -1.17 11.32 -24.51
N PRO A 384 -0.29 10.89 -25.44
CA PRO A 384 0.07 9.47 -25.63
C PRO A 384 0.73 8.81 -24.42
N GLU A 385 1.38 9.60 -23.56
CA GLU A 385 2.08 9.14 -22.35
C GLU A 385 1.12 8.51 -21.35
N GLU A 386 -0.10 9.04 -21.23
CA GLU A 386 -1.12 8.58 -20.28
C GLU A 386 -2.28 7.87 -20.95
N ILE A 387 -2.71 8.35 -22.13
CA ILE A 387 -3.89 7.89 -22.84
C ILE A 387 -3.51 7.36 -24.23
N SER A 388 -3.66 6.07 -24.46
CA SER A 388 -3.34 5.40 -25.73
C SER A 388 -4.43 5.55 -26.78
N GLY A 389 -5.60 6.08 -26.45
CA GLY A 389 -6.69 6.32 -27.37
C GLY A 389 -8.02 6.66 -26.72
N TYR A 390 -9.01 7.00 -27.53
CA TYR A 390 -10.35 7.29 -27.04
C TYR A 390 -11.44 6.70 -27.94
N ARG A 391 -12.65 6.58 -27.42
CA ARG A 391 -13.86 6.23 -28.19
C ARG A 391 -15.08 7.00 -27.72
N TRP A 392 -15.92 7.37 -28.68
CA TRP A 392 -17.28 7.79 -28.44
C TRP A 392 -18.22 6.59 -28.56
N VAL A 393 -18.86 6.23 -27.47
CA VAL A 393 -19.63 4.97 -27.35
C VAL A 393 -21.07 5.25 -26.92
N SER A 394 -22.00 4.36 -27.31
CA SER A 394 -23.34 4.33 -26.73
C SER A 394 -23.30 3.84 -25.26
N LEU A 395 -24.41 4.03 -24.54
CA LEU A 395 -24.54 3.50 -23.17
C LEU A 395 -24.32 1.98 -23.13
N HIS A 396 -24.85 1.25 -24.10
CA HIS A 396 -24.69 -0.20 -24.20
C HIS A 396 -23.23 -0.61 -24.39
N GLU A 397 -22.52 0.05 -25.30
CA GLU A 397 -21.09 -0.18 -25.55
C GLU A 397 -20.23 0.18 -24.33
N ALA A 398 -20.53 1.33 -23.68
CA ALA A 398 -19.83 1.75 -22.47
C ALA A 398 -19.93 0.69 -21.36
N ASN A 399 -21.12 0.14 -21.14
CA ASN A 399 -21.36 -0.91 -20.14
C ASN A 399 -20.59 -2.20 -20.42
N ARG A 400 -20.28 -2.50 -21.68
CA ARG A 400 -19.45 -3.66 -22.07
C ARG A 400 -17.96 -3.39 -22.00
N MET A 401 -17.53 -2.15 -22.29
CA MET A 401 -16.10 -1.79 -22.37
C MET A 401 -15.51 -1.42 -21.03
N LEU A 402 -16.30 -0.85 -20.13
CA LEU A 402 -15.83 -0.43 -18.82
C LEU A 402 -15.52 -1.62 -17.91
N GLY A 403 -14.26 -1.72 -17.51
CA GLY A 403 -13.77 -2.75 -16.61
C GLY A 403 -14.14 -2.46 -15.16
N GLY A 404 -15.38 -2.76 -14.75
CA GLY A 404 -15.77 -2.67 -13.36
C GLY A 404 -17.07 -1.92 -13.11
N ARG A 405 -17.85 -2.45 -12.17
CA ARG A 405 -19.21 -2.01 -11.80
C ARG A 405 -19.29 -0.51 -11.50
N ARG A 406 -18.26 0.07 -10.93
CA ARG A 406 -18.20 1.48 -10.53
C ARG A 406 -18.32 2.49 -11.67
N PHE A 407 -17.60 2.27 -12.78
CA PHE A 407 -17.71 3.16 -13.94
C PHE A 407 -19.05 2.99 -14.66
N VAL A 408 -19.54 1.76 -14.71
CA VAL A 408 -20.87 1.42 -15.22
C VAL A 408 -21.96 2.14 -14.42
N GLU A 409 -21.87 2.19 -13.10
CA GLU A 409 -22.81 2.93 -12.25
C GLU A 409 -22.81 4.44 -12.55
N LEU A 410 -21.63 5.04 -12.74
CA LEU A 410 -21.49 6.46 -13.05
C LEU A 410 -22.10 6.82 -14.41
N ILE A 411 -21.80 6.05 -15.46
CA ILE A 411 -22.33 6.29 -16.81
C ILE A 411 -23.84 6.07 -16.88
N ASN A 412 -24.36 5.02 -16.23
CA ASN A 412 -25.79 4.79 -16.15
C ASN A 412 -26.52 5.90 -15.39
N ALA A 413 -25.91 6.44 -14.31
CA ALA A 413 -26.46 7.59 -13.61
C ALA A 413 -26.48 8.85 -14.48
N ALA A 414 -25.43 9.07 -15.28
CA ALA A 414 -25.35 10.18 -16.23
C ALA A 414 -26.44 10.07 -17.33
N ALA A 415 -26.63 8.87 -17.90
CA ALA A 415 -27.65 8.62 -18.92
C ALA A 415 -29.04 8.92 -18.39
N ARG A 416 -29.41 8.38 -17.21
CA ARG A 416 -30.70 8.66 -16.56
C ARG A 416 -30.90 10.16 -16.26
N PHE A 417 -29.87 10.86 -15.85
CA PHE A 417 -29.96 12.30 -15.59
C PHE A 417 -30.23 13.09 -16.87
N LEU A 418 -29.61 12.70 -18.01
CA LEU A 418 -29.83 13.35 -19.30
C LEU A 418 -31.25 13.06 -19.85
N GLU A 419 -31.76 11.85 -19.69
CA GLU A 419 -33.13 11.48 -20.07
C GLU A 419 -34.16 12.30 -19.30
N ASN A 420 -34.02 12.42 -17.96
CA ASN A 420 -34.91 13.18 -17.10
C ASN A 420 -34.90 14.72 -17.37
N LYS A 421 -33.86 15.25 -18.00
CA LYS A 421 -33.79 16.67 -18.38
C LYS A 421 -34.52 16.97 -19.71
N GLN A 422 -34.82 15.95 -20.51
CA GLN A 422 -35.53 16.08 -21.78
C GLN A 422 -37.06 15.93 -21.59
N SER A 423 -37.48 15.33 -20.49
CA SER A 423 -38.87 15.22 -20.06
C SER A 423 -39.30 16.47 -19.29
#